data_fd8d005cd12933b7452a918c1647c07e
#
_entry.id   fd8d005cd12933b7452a918c1647c07e
#
_cell.length_a   1.000
_cell.length_b   1.000
_cell.length_c   1.000
_cell.angle_alpha   90.00
_cell.angle_beta   90.00
_cell.angle_gamma   90.00
#
_symmetry.space_group_name_H-M   'P 1'
#
loop_
_entity.id
_entity.type
_entity.pdbx_description
1 polymer ?
#
loop_
_entity_poly.entity_id
_entity_poly.type
_entity_poly.pdbx_seq_one_letter_code
_entity_poly.pdbx_strand_id
1 'polypeptide(L)'
;MSTPAIAAMKAGATCSAKGQVKISSGYKYTCIKSGKKLVWSKGVKVAVKVTPTPTPTPTPTPTPTPTPTPTPTPTPTPTPTPEATGPSSPITFDNLDLKWTASVARQNLAVEFAKLTQPKSTAIFHIGPNVREDLVIEEKRLLAIAERMFNGYFNPAKYDIVMYSEKDGAWADQKLGTLVNYPPTITKDIANNPRECNSAGAMIHKDGGPVYQMCIDTGGRGINDKQTSIHEYFHLVQFKYSLFDMACWMVEGSATYFGVALGVDGTESTGKSTTIFLNQLTNQYNPGGSTNTGSGEILRKKLSTDTGLLEVLHALDARVDPAKCPSMGAYSVGAVVTEALIAVKGFKTYMDFVATFPAKNDWKLEFKKAYGLTPDEFYLKLAPYIRVRLSG
;
A
#
# COMPACT_ATOMS: atom_id res chain seq x y z
N MET A 1 -30.05 1.63 24.82
CA MET A 1 -29.67 2.87 24.10
C MET A 1 -30.37 2.82 22.74
N SER A 2 -31.28 3.78 22.51
CA SER A 2 -32.15 3.78 21.32
C SER A 2 -31.35 4.27 20.12
N THR A 3 -31.28 3.47 19.08
CA THR A 3 -30.77 3.88 17.75
C THR A 3 -31.57 5.06 17.21
N PRO A 4 -30.96 6.15 16.71
CA PRO A 4 -31.69 7.23 16.10
C PRO A 4 -32.33 6.73 14.80
N ALA A 5 -33.65 6.86 14.70
CA ALA A 5 -34.40 6.56 13.49
C ALA A 5 -33.96 7.50 12.37
N ILE A 6 -33.47 6.94 11.27
CA ILE A 6 -33.17 7.68 10.04
C ILE A 6 -34.48 8.29 9.56
N ALA A 7 -34.60 9.60 9.60
CA ALA A 7 -35.78 10.31 9.17
C ALA A 7 -36.12 10.01 7.69
N ALA A 8 -37.31 9.50 7.43
CA ALA A 8 -37.78 9.19 6.07
C ALA A 8 -37.75 10.46 5.20
N MET A 9 -37.21 10.32 3.98
CA MET A 9 -37.17 11.43 3.03
C MET A 9 -38.59 11.89 2.66
N LYS A 10 -38.83 13.22 2.72
CA LYS A 10 -40.11 13.82 2.37
C LYS A 10 -40.00 14.56 1.03
N ALA A 11 -40.97 14.35 0.15
CA ALA A 11 -41.14 15.18 -1.03
C ALA A 11 -41.29 16.65 -0.62
N GLY A 12 -40.67 17.57 -1.38
CA GLY A 12 -40.66 19.00 -1.06
C GLY A 12 -39.59 19.45 -0.11
N ALA A 13 -38.87 18.56 0.57
CA ALA A 13 -37.68 18.94 1.36
C ALA A 13 -36.57 19.45 0.44
N THR A 14 -35.75 20.39 0.93
CA THR A 14 -34.63 20.98 0.18
C THR A 14 -33.56 19.96 -0.21
N CYS A 15 -33.01 20.12 -1.39
CA CYS A 15 -31.90 19.31 -1.91
C CYS A 15 -30.76 20.22 -2.44
N SER A 16 -29.58 19.66 -2.59
CA SER A 16 -28.36 20.46 -2.84
C SER A 16 -28.02 20.63 -4.33
N ALA A 17 -28.40 19.68 -5.21
CA ALA A 17 -28.03 19.75 -6.61
C ALA A 17 -29.19 19.25 -7.52
N LYS A 18 -29.52 20.03 -8.56
CA LYS A 18 -30.54 19.65 -9.56
C LYS A 18 -30.12 18.35 -10.26
N GLY A 19 -31.04 17.40 -10.35
CA GLY A 19 -30.79 16.08 -10.95
C GLY A 19 -30.23 15.03 -9.98
N GLN A 20 -29.84 15.38 -8.76
CA GLN A 20 -29.45 14.43 -7.75
C GLN A 20 -30.53 13.40 -7.49
N VAL A 21 -30.20 12.11 -7.42
CA VAL A 21 -31.13 11.01 -7.16
C VAL A 21 -30.83 10.37 -5.83
N LYS A 22 -31.88 10.08 -5.06
CA LYS A 22 -31.79 9.26 -3.83
C LYS A 22 -32.89 8.21 -3.81
N ILE A 23 -32.57 7.02 -3.29
CA ILE A 23 -33.53 5.95 -3.03
C ILE A 23 -33.71 5.83 -1.53
N SER A 24 -34.94 5.90 -1.07
CA SER A 24 -35.28 5.73 0.35
C SER A 24 -36.64 5.02 0.45
N SER A 25 -36.71 4.01 1.33
CA SER A 25 -37.93 3.23 1.58
C SER A 25 -38.63 2.69 0.32
N GLY A 26 -37.83 2.25 -0.69
CA GLY A 26 -38.37 1.70 -1.94
C GLY A 26 -38.89 2.74 -2.96
N TYR A 27 -38.66 4.03 -2.72
CA TYR A 27 -39.00 5.13 -3.65
C TYR A 27 -37.73 5.85 -4.13
N LYS A 28 -37.74 6.20 -5.42
CA LYS A 28 -36.71 7.02 -6.07
C LYS A 28 -37.15 8.48 -6.05
N TYR A 29 -36.33 9.35 -5.47
CA TYR A 29 -36.55 10.81 -5.44
C TYR A 29 -35.50 11.48 -6.32
N THR A 30 -35.92 12.51 -7.06
CA THR A 30 -35.02 13.33 -7.88
C THR A 30 -35.07 14.78 -7.42
N CYS A 31 -33.93 15.43 -7.28
CA CYS A 31 -33.87 16.84 -6.94
C CYS A 31 -34.27 17.70 -8.14
N ILE A 32 -35.36 18.46 -8.02
CA ILE A 32 -35.95 19.30 -9.07
C ILE A 32 -35.98 20.76 -8.64
N LYS A 33 -36.01 21.68 -9.62
CA LYS A 33 -36.25 23.12 -9.36
C LYS A 33 -37.75 23.37 -9.21
N SER A 34 -38.13 23.96 -8.09
CA SER A 34 -39.52 24.40 -7.84
C SER A 34 -39.47 25.88 -7.44
N GLY A 35 -39.86 26.75 -8.37
CA GLY A 35 -39.69 28.20 -8.22
C GLY A 35 -38.18 28.58 -8.08
N LYS A 36 -37.84 29.25 -6.99
CA LYS A 36 -36.46 29.69 -6.68
C LYS A 36 -35.65 28.67 -5.83
N LYS A 37 -36.25 27.50 -5.51
CA LYS A 37 -35.62 26.49 -4.61
C LYS A 37 -35.41 25.16 -5.30
N LEU A 38 -34.44 24.38 -4.83
CA LEU A 38 -34.23 22.98 -5.18
C LEU A 38 -34.92 22.10 -4.14
N VAL A 39 -35.76 21.19 -4.57
CA VAL A 39 -36.53 20.31 -3.67
C VAL A 39 -36.60 18.88 -4.21
N TRP A 40 -36.80 17.93 -3.32
CA TRP A 40 -37.01 16.53 -3.72
C TRP A 40 -38.37 16.35 -4.34
N SER A 41 -38.43 15.69 -5.49
CA SER A 41 -39.67 15.33 -6.19
C SER A 41 -40.53 14.40 -5.35
N LYS A 42 -41.78 14.20 -5.74
CA LYS A 42 -42.63 13.11 -5.23
C LYS A 42 -41.94 11.78 -5.60
N GLY A 43 -41.67 10.94 -4.60
CA GLY A 43 -40.97 9.65 -4.80
C GLY A 43 -41.75 8.75 -5.79
N VAL A 44 -41.03 8.14 -6.73
CA VAL A 44 -41.54 7.13 -7.64
C VAL A 44 -41.19 5.76 -7.11
N LYS A 45 -42.15 4.86 -6.95
CA LYS A 45 -41.92 3.50 -6.46
C LYS A 45 -41.02 2.74 -7.42
N VAL A 46 -39.93 2.19 -6.91
CA VAL A 46 -39.02 1.36 -7.71
C VAL A 46 -39.68 -0.02 -7.87
N ALA A 47 -40.07 -0.36 -9.10
CA ALA A 47 -40.58 -1.68 -9.40
C ALA A 47 -39.47 -2.72 -9.26
N VAL A 48 -39.64 -3.70 -8.39
CA VAL A 48 -38.82 -4.89 -8.36
C VAL A 48 -39.15 -5.70 -9.60
N LYS A 49 -38.20 -5.85 -10.51
CA LYS A 49 -38.35 -6.70 -11.71
C LYS A 49 -38.40 -8.15 -11.21
N VAL A 50 -39.63 -8.66 -11.03
CA VAL A 50 -39.85 -10.08 -10.77
C VAL A 50 -39.57 -10.80 -12.09
N THR A 51 -38.59 -11.66 -12.11
CA THR A 51 -38.35 -12.59 -13.22
C THR A 51 -39.60 -13.52 -13.32
N PRO A 52 -40.29 -13.60 -14.46
CA PRO A 52 -41.42 -14.49 -14.58
C PRO A 52 -40.97 -15.95 -14.40
N THR A 53 -41.71 -16.66 -13.56
CA THR A 53 -41.59 -18.13 -13.41
C THR A 53 -41.93 -18.75 -14.77
N PRO A 54 -41.10 -19.67 -15.31
CA PRO A 54 -41.39 -20.29 -16.59
C PRO A 54 -42.66 -21.12 -16.49
N THR A 55 -43.60 -20.86 -17.40
CA THR A 55 -44.80 -21.66 -17.60
C THR A 55 -44.38 -23.08 -18.05
N PRO A 56 -44.97 -24.16 -17.52
CA PRO A 56 -44.64 -25.49 -17.94
C PRO A 56 -44.99 -25.72 -19.40
N THR A 57 -43.98 -26.03 -20.21
CA THR A 57 -44.12 -26.42 -21.62
C THR A 57 -44.82 -27.81 -21.68
N PRO A 58 -45.81 -27.99 -22.57
CA PRO A 58 -46.45 -29.30 -22.71
C PRO A 58 -45.44 -30.36 -23.11
N THR A 59 -45.53 -31.50 -22.43
CA THR A 59 -44.67 -32.66 -22.65
C THR A 59 -44.83 -33.19 -24.09
N PRO A 60 -43.76 -33.24 -24.90
CA PRO A 60 -43.87 -33.83 -26.24
C PRO A 60 -44.10 -35.32 -26.16
N THR A 61 -44.97 -35.82 -27.03
CA THR A 61 -45.22 -37.23 -27.27
C THR A 61 -43.87 -37.92 -27.65
N PRO A 62 -43.57 -39.14 -27.13
CA PRO A 62 -42.30 -39.78 -27.42
C PRO A 62 -42.20 -40.15 -28.90
N THR A 63 -41.21 -39.57 -29.57
CA THR A 63 -40.76 -39.96 -30.89
C THR A 63 -39.92 -41.27 -30.75
N PRO A 64 -40.06 -42.25 -31.68
CA PRO A 64 -39.27 -43.48 -31.56
C PRO A 64 -37.78 -43.20 -31.54
N THR A 65 -37.14 -43.80 -30.54
CA THR A 65 -35.68 -43.65 -30.27
C THR A 65 -34.90 -44.20 -31.46
N PRO A 66 -34.03 -43.39 -32.10
CA PRO A 66 -33.10 -43.93 -33.07
C PRO A 66 -32.06 -44.84 -32.36
N THR A 67 -31.73 -45.94 -33.04
CA THR A 67 -30.69 -46.86 -32.59
C THR A 67 -29.38 -46.08 -32.35
N PRO A 68 -28.69 -46.26 -31.20
CA PRO A 68 -27.51 -45.48 -30.90
C PRO A 68 -26.37 -45.81 -31.89
N THR A 69 -25.92 -44.76 -32.61
CA THR A 69 -24.68 -44.82 -33.38
C THR A 69 -23.53 -44.93 -32.36
N PRO A 70 -22.52 -45.80 -32.59
CA PRO A 70 -21.42 -45.90 -31.64
C PRO A 70 -20.75 -44.56 -31.45
N THR A 71 -20.77 -44.09 -30.22
CA THR A 71 -20.12 -42.81 -29.78
C THR A 71 -18.60 -42.99 -29.99
N PRO A 72 -17.91 -42.09 -30.71
CA PRO A 72 -16.48 -42.12 -30.80
C PRO A 72 -15.86 -42.07 -29.41
N THR A 73 -14.95 -42.99 -29.11
CA THR A 73 -14.18 -43.00 -27.86
C THR A 73 -13.51 -41.63 -27.69
N PRO A 74 -13.73 -40.92 -26.58
CA PRO A 74 -13.12 -39.60 -26.40
C PRO A 74 -11.58 -39.78 -26.44
N THR A 75 -10.94 -39.04 -27.34
CA THR A 75 -9.48 -38.87 -27.33
C THR A 75 -9.09 -38.33 -25.96
N PRO A 76 -8.13 -38.95 -25.24
CA PRO A 76 -7.74 -38.45 -23.93
C PRO A 76 -7.30 -36.99 -24.06
N THR A 77 -8.02 -36.11 -23.40
CA THR A 77 -7.63 -34.69 -23.24
C THR A 77 -6.26 -34.69 -22.55
N PRO A 78 -5.23 -34.02 -23.11
CA PRO A 78 -3.94 -33.97 -22.47
C PRO A 78 -4.12 -33.43 -21.05
N THR A 79 -3.70 -34.21 -20.07
CA THR A 79 -3.67 -33.78 -18.67
C THR A 79 -2.82 -32.49 -18.59
N PRO A 80 -3.32 -31.37 -18.05
CA PRO A 80 -2.52 -30.17 -17.95
C PRO A 80 -1.26 -30.52 -17.14
N THR A 81 -0.10 -30.28 -17.73
CA THR A 81 1.18 -30.40 -17.03
C THR A 81 1.13 -29.46 -15.83
N PRO A 82 1.41 -29.94 -14.61
CA PRO A 82 1.44 -29.06 -13.44
C PRO A 82 2.36 -27.87 -13.72
N GLU A 83 1.85 -26.66 -13.57
CA GLU A 83 2.68 -25.48 -13.71
C GLU A 83 3.79 -25.50 -12.64
N ALA A 84 5.04 -25.23 -13.05
CA ALA A 84 6.17 -25.21 -12.12
C ALA A 84 5.88 -24.27 -10.95
N THR A 85 6.00 -24.78 -9.72
CA THR A 85 5.71 -24.04 -8.49
C THR A 85 6.84 -23.10 -8.04
N GLY A 86 7.92 -23.01 -8.80
CA GLY A 86 9.09 -22.21 -8.50
C GLY A 86 10.02 -22.03 -9.71
N PRO A 87 11.07 -21.19 -9.59
CA PRO A 87 12.05 -21.00 -10.64
C PRO A 87 12.85 -22.29 -10.88
N SER A 88 13.24 -22.52 -12.13
CA SER A 88 14.07 -23.67 -12.52
C SER A 88 15.52 -23.59 -11.99
N SER A 89 15.95 -22.38 -11.59
CA SER A 89 17.27 -22.10 -10.97
C SER A 89 17.12 -21.01 -9.92
N PRO A 90 18.03 -20.93 -8.93
CA PRO A 90 18.01 -19.85 -7.94
C PRO A 90 18.03 -18.47 -8.60
N ILE A 91 17.27 -17.52 -8.06
CA ILE A 91 17.30 -16.12 -8.51
C ILE A 91 18.65 -15.49 -8.13
N THR A 92 19.29 -14.89 -9.11
CA THR A 92 20.57 -14.18 -8.97
C THR A 92 20.44 -12.79 -9.61
N PHE A 93 21.43 -11.92 -9.42
CA PHE A 93 21.44 -10.62 -10.11
C PHE A 93 21.57 -10.72 -11.64
N ASP A 94 21.97 -11.88 -12.16
CA ASP A 94 22.12 -12.14 -13.61
C ASP A 94 20.85 -12.72 -14.25
N ASN A 95 19.87 -13.18 -13.45
CA ASN A 95 18.65 -13.81 -13.94
C ASN A 95 17.37 -13.26 -13.28
N LEU A 96 17.35 -11.99 -12.90
CA LEU A 96 16.12 -11.35 -12.42
C LEU A 96 15.04 -11.43 -13.50
N ASP A 97 13.87 -11.96 -13.14
CA ASP A 97 12.75 -12.11 -14.07
C ASP A 97 11.42 -11.69 -13.44
N LEU A 98 10.42 -11.39 -14.28
CA LEU A 98 9.11 -10.94 -13.83
C LEU A 98 8.30 -12.01 -13.14
N LYS A 99 8.49 -13.26 -13.50
CA LYS A 99 7.66 -14.37 -13.00
C LYS A 99 8.03 -14.70 -11.56
N TRP A 100 9.32 -14.75 -11.24
CA TRP A 100 9.78 -15.35 -10.00
C TRP A 100 10.45 -14.42 -9.01
N THR A 101 11.09 -13.33 -9.44
CA THR A 101 11.85 -12.46 -8.53
C THR A 101 10.99 -11.94 -7.38
N ALA A 102 9.83 -11.35 -7.67
CA ALA A 102 8.92 -10.86 -6.66
C ALA A 102 8.39 -11.97 -5.74
N SER A 103 8.05 -13.14 -6.34
CA SER A 103 7.57 -14.31 -5.58
C SER A 103 8.63 -14.85 -4.62
N VAL A 104 9.89 -14.95 -5.08
CA VAL A 104 11.01 -15.42 -4.25
C VAL A 104 11.32 -14.42 -3.13
N ALA A 105 11.31 -13.13 -3.41
CA ALA A 105 11.49 -12.10 -2.39
C ALA A 105 10.45 -12.24 -1.27
N ARG A 106 9.18 -12.42 -1.62
CA ARG A 106 8.09 -12.59 -0.67
C ARG A 106 8.17 -13.91 0.08
N GLN A 107 8.52 -15.00 -0.60
CA GLN A 107 8.75 -16.28 0.04
C GLN A 107 9.88 -16.18 1.07
N ASN A 108 10.96 -15.46 0.77
CA ASN A 108 12.04 -15.19 1.73
C ASN A 108 11.53 -14.45 2.98
N LEU A 109 10.67 -13.43 2.81
CA LEU A 109 10.04 -12.75 3.95
C LEU A 109 9.14 -13.69 4.75
N ALA A 110 8.28 -14.47 4.10
CA ALA A 110 7.35 -15.38 4.76
C ALA A 110 8.09 -16.46 5.55
N VAL A 111 9.16 -17.02 4.99
CA VAL A 111 10.00 -18.02 5.67
C VAL A 111 10.68 -17.42 6.90
N GLU A 112 11.19 -16.19 6.81
CA GLU A 112 11.78 -15.52 7.98
C GLU A 112 10.72 -15.19 9.00
N PHE A 113 9.58 -14.63 8.59
CA PHE A 113 8.48 -14.30 9.49
C PHE A 113 7.99 -15.51 10.29
N ALA A 114 7.89 -16.68 9.65
CA ALA A 114 7.43 -17.91 10.30
C ALA A 114 8.35 -18.37 11.45
N LYS A 115 9.63 -18.04 11.41
CA LYS A 115 10.61 -18.38 12.45
C LYS A 115 10.54 -17.48 13.68
N LEU A 116 9.91 -16.30 13.56
CA LEU A 116 9.93 -15.27 14.59
C LEU A 116 8.76 -15.45 15.56
N THR A 117 8.98 -15.11 16.82
CA THR A 117 7.93 -15.05 17.84
C THR A 117 7.39 -13.63 17.96
N GLN A 118 6.10 -13.51 18.30
CA GLN A 118 5.48 -12.22 18.55
C GLN A 118 6.04 -11.59 19.82
N PRO A 119 6.69 -10.42 19.77
CA PRO A 119 7.10 -9.71 20.97
C PRO A 119 5.88 -9.11 21.68
N LYS A 120 6.07 -8.76 22.95
CA LYS A 120 5.11 -7.89 23.64
C LYS A 120 5.23 -6.50 23.08
N SER A 121 4.14 -5.93 22.58
CA SER A 121 4.13 -4.55 22.06
C SER A 121 4.47 -3.54 23.15
N THR A 122 5.28 -2.55 22.80
CA THR A 122 5.64 -1.40 23.63
C THR A 122 5.04 -0.10 23.10
N ALA A 123 4.11 -0.20 22.16
CA ALA A 123 3.40 0.94 21.56
C ALA A 123 2.49 1.65 22.57
N ILE A 124 2.57 2.97 22.58
CA ILE A 124 1.68 3.85 23.33
C ILE A 124 0.79 4.57 22.32
N PHE A 125 -0.49 4.17 22.30
CA PHE A 125 -1.47 4.75 21.37
C PHE A 125 -2.09 6.02 21.94
N HIS A 126 -2.03 7.09 21.16
CA HIS A 126 -2.76 8.34 21.37
C HIS A 126 -3.79 8.44 20.24
N ILE A 127 -5.07 8.26 20.58
CA ILE A 127 -6.15 8.16 19.61
C ILE A 127 -7.00 9.42 19.67
N GLY A 128 -7.18 10.09 18.53
CA GLY A 128 -8.06 11.23 18.37
C GLY A 128 -9.53 10.85 18.62
N PRO A 129 -10.33 11.76 19.21
CA PRO A 129 -11.70 11.45 19.63
C PRO A 129 -12.64 11.09 18.47
N ASN A 130 -12.29 11.40 17.22
CA ASN A 130 -13.11 11.07 16.04
C ASN A 130 -12.57 9.89 15.22
N VAL A 131 -11.52 9.22 15.66
CA VAL A 131 -10.99 8.02 15.00
C VAL A 131 -11.89 6.82 15.29
N ARG A 132 -12.26 6.08 14.26
CA ARG A 132 -13.09 4.87 14.38
C ARG A 132 -12.33 3.72 15.01
N GLU A 133 -13.03 2.94 15.83
CA GLU A 133 -12.44 1.79 16.56
C GLU A 133 -11.93 0.69 15.63
N ASP A 134 -12.63 0.39 14.52
CA ASP A 134 -12.21 -0.63 13.56
C ASP A 134 -10.86 -0.30 12.91
N LEU A 135 -10.55 0.98 12.70
CA LEU A 135 -9.26 1.44 12.19
C LEU A 135 -8.14 1.26 13.23
N VAL A 136 -8.43 1.50 14.51
CA VAL A 136 -7.47 1.27 15.59
C VAL A 136 -7.15 -0.22 15.75
N ILE A 137 -8.15 -1.09 15.60
CA ILE A 137 -7.97 -2.55 15.64
C ILE A 137 -7.06 -3.01 14.48
N GLU A 138 -7.33 -2.52 13.26
CA GLU A 138 -6.52 -2.88 12.10
C GLU A 138 -5.09 -2.35 12.22
N GLU A 139 -4.89 -1.12 12.71
CA GLU A 139 -3.58 -0.54 12.99
C GLU A 139 -2.77 -1.43 13.94
N LYS A 140 -3.37 -1.85 15.05
CA LYS A 140 -2.72 -2.75 16.02
C LYS A 140 -2.35 -4.10 15.38
N ARG A 141 -3.19 -4.62 14.49
CA ARG A 141 -2.89 -5.85 13.74
C ARG A 141 -1.68 -5.70 12.83
N LEU A 142 -1.61 -4.62 12.07
CA LEU A 142 -0.49 -4.33 11.17
C LEU A 142 0.81 -4.08 11.92
N LEU A 143 0.73 -3.33 13.02
CA LEU A 143 1.87 -3.13 13.91
C LEU A 143 2.41 -4.43 14.49
N ALA A 144 1.54 -5.34 14.91
CA ALA A 144 1.98 -6.63 15.42
C ALA A 144 2.80 -7.40 14.36
N ILE A 145 2.45 -7.29 13.08
CA ILE A 145 3.26 -7.85 11.99
C ILE A 145 4.63 -7.18 11.92
N ALA A 146 4.68 -5.85 11.95
CA ALA A 146 5.93 -5.10 11.89
C ALA A 146 6.83 -5.37 13.10
N GLU A 147 6.28 -5.31 14.30
CA GLU A 147 7.00 -5.62 15.55
C GLU A 147 7.60 -7.03 15.51
N ARG A 148 6.85 -8.02 15.03
CA ARG A 148 7.34 -9.39 14.90
C ARG A 148 8.46 -9.49 13.86
N MET A 149 8.28 -8.92 12.66
CA MET A 149 9.25 -9.00 11.58
C MET A 149 10.59 -8.37 11.94
N PHE A 150 10.55 -7.22 12.62
CA PHE A 150 11.74 -6.43 12.91
C PHE A 150 12.27 -6.58 14.34
N ASN A 151 11.69 -7.47 15.16
CA ASN A 151 12.04 -7.62 16.59
C ASN A 151 13.55 -7.82 16.84
N GLY A 152 14.25 -8.58 16.00
CA GLY A 152 15.70 -8.80 16.11
C GLY A 152 16.55 -7.56 15.82
N TYR A 153 15.99 -6.57 15.15
CA TYR A 153 16.66 -5.35 14.71
C TYR A 153 16.21 -4.10 15.46
N PHE A 154 14.94 -4.05 15.85
CA PHE A 154 14.35 -2.89 16.51
C PHE A 154 13.36 -3.35 17.59
N ASN A 155 13.69 -3.09 18.85
CA ASN A 155 12.84 -3.41 20.00
C ASN A 155 12.98 -2.27 21.02
N PRO A 156 12.30 -1.13 20.80
CA PRO A 156 12.36 0.03 21.71
C PRO A 156 11.64 -0.27 23.01
N ALA A 157 12.10 0.33 24.12
CA ALA A 157 11.43 0.24 25.42
C ALA A 157 10.02 0.82 25.39
N LYS A 158 9.80 1.83 24.55
CA LYS A 158 8.50 2.44 24.24
C LYS A 158 8.59 3.16 22.90
N TYR A 159 7.47 3.33 22.21
CA TYR A 159 7.29 4.25 21.10
C TYR A 159 5.85 4.77 21.06
N ASP A 160 5.67 5.98 20.58
CA ASP A 160 4.38 6.66 20.60
C ASP A 160 3.75 6.67 19.20
N ILE A 161 2.43 6.46 19.12
CA ILE A 161 1.66 6.47 17.90
C ILE A 161 0.52 7.46 18.07
N VAL A 162 0.46 8.47 17.20
CA VAL A 162 -0.60 9.47 17.21
C VAL A 162 -1.51 9.26 16.00
N MET A 163 -2.69 8.69 16.24
CA MET A 163 -3.73 8.49 15.22
C MET A 163 -4.79 9.57 15.34
N TYR A 164 -5.15 10.18 14.24
CA TYR A 164 -6.15 11.24 14.20
C TYR A 164 -6.94 11.24 12.89
N SER A 165 -8.14 11.82 12.91
CA SER A 165 -8.94 12.07 11.72
C SER A 165 -8.81 13.53 11.27
N GLU A 166 -9.37 13.88 10.11
CA GLU A 166 -9.43 15.27 9.64
C GLU A 166 -10.12 16.22 10.63
N LYS A 167 -10.95 15.69 11.55
CA LYS A 167 -11.66 16.47 12.58
C LYS A 167 -10.83 16.69 13.82
N ASP A 168 -9.71 16.01 13.96
CA ASP A 168 -8.90 15.99 15.16
C ASP A 168 -7.64 16.86 15.06
N GLY A 169 -7.52 17.74 14.04
CA GLY A 169 -6.30 18.51 13.78
C GLY A 169 -5.76 19.25 15.01
N ALA A 170 -6.61 20.01 15.72
CA ALA A 170 -6.20 20.73 16.93
C ALA A 170 -5.77 19.79 18.07
N TRP A 171 -6.45 18.66 18.23
CA TRP A 171 -6.06 17.64 19.19
C TRP A 171 -4.72 17.00 18.81
N ALA A 172 -4.50 16.73 17.53
CA ALA A 172 -3.24 16.18 17.03
C ALA A 172 -2.07 17.14 17.23
N ASP A 173 -2.26 18.44 16.92
CA ASP A 173 -1.26 19.48 17.20
C ASP A 173 -0.89 19.54 18.68
N GLN A 174 -1.89 19.56 19.57
CA GLN A 174 -1.66 19.57 21.00
C GLN A 174 -0.91 18.31 21.45
N LYS A 175 -1.33 17.12 20.99
CA LYS A 175 -0.72 15.85 21.38
C LYS A 175 0.72 15.77 20.88
N LEU A 176 0.96 16.01 19.60
CA LEU A 176 2.31 15.98 19.01
C LEU A 176 3.22 17.01 19.66
N GLY A 177 2.73 18.22 19.99
CA GLY A 177 3.49 19.23 20.69
C GLY A 177 3.97 18.79 22.09
N THR A 178 3.35 17.80 22.72
CA THR A 178 3.86 17.18 23.95
C THR A 178 4.99 16.18 23.70
N LEU A 179 5.09 15.64 22.47
CA LEU A 179 5.99 14.53 22.12
C LEU A 179 7.23 15.00 21.35
N VAL A 180 7.11 16.00 20.46
CA VAL A 180 8.20 16.42 19.57
C VAL A 180 8.71 17.84 19.87
N ASN A 181 9.91 18.19 19.40
CA ASN A 181 10.57 19.47 19.68
C ASN A 181 10.22 20.61 18.71
N TYR A 182 9.35 20.37 17.74
CA TYR A 182 8.92 21.38 16.76
C TYR A 182 7.41 21.63 16.87
N PRO A 183 6.91 22.82 16.51
CA PRO A 183 5.49 23.09 16.54
C PRO A 183 4.79 22.29 15.43
N PRO A 184 3.86 21.40 15.76
CA PRO A 184 3.06 20.69 14.76
C PRO A 184 2.14 21.66 13.99
N THR A 185 1.82 21.32 12.75
CA THR A 185 1.02 22.15 11.84
C THR A 185 -0.19 21.40 11.27
N ILE A 186 -0.62 20.32 11.92
CA ILE A 186 -1.68 19.41 11.42
C ILE A 186 -2.97 20.16 11.10
N THR A 187 -3.44 21.03 12.02
CA THR A 187 -4.65 21.84 11.79
C THR A 187 -4.53 22.69 10.54
N LYS A 188 -3.38 23.35 10.37
CA LYS A 188 -3.11 24.22 9.22
C LYS A 188 -3.02 23.42 7.93
N ASP A 189 -2.37 22.28 7.97
CA ASP A 189 -2.15 21.42 6.80
C ASP A 189 -3.47 20.83 6.32
N ILE A 190 -4.32 20.36 7.23
CA ILE A 190 -5.69 19.90 6.89
C ILE A 190 -6.54 21.06 6.34
N ALA A 191 -6.46 22.27 6.92
CA ALA A 191 -7.23 23.41 6.44
C ALA A 191 -6.79 23.87 5.04
N ASN A 192 -5.49 23.85 4.76
CA ASN A 192 -4.95 24.23 3.46
C ASN A 192 -5.23 23.19 2.38
N ASN A 193 -5.24 21.92 2.74
CA ASN A 193 -5.49 20.82 1.85
C ASN A 193 -6.15 19.65 2.62
N PRO A 194 -7.47 19.50 2.55
CA PRO A 194 -8.17 18.39 3.21
C PRO A 194 -7.67 17.00 2.78
N ARG A 195 -6.95 16.90 1.64
CA ARG A 195 -6.28 15.66 1.22
C ARG A 195 -5.01 15.37 2.00
N GLU A 196 -4.47 16.36 2.72
CA GLU A 196 -3.31 16.18 3.61
C GLU A 196 -3.60 15.24 4.79
N CYS A 197 -4.87 15.01 5.12
CA CYS A 197 -5.24 13.93 6.03
C CYS A 197 -4.94 12.52 5.48
N ASN A 198 -4.15 12.43 4.44
CA ASN A 198 -3.50 11.21 3.97
C ASN A 198 -2.03 11.13 4.40
N SER A 199 -1.54 12.11 5.18
CA SER A 199 -0.15 12.11 5.64
C SER A 199 0.05 11.13 6.79
N ALA A 200 1.19 10.48 6.78
CA ALA A 200 1.79 9.82 7.92
C ALA A 200 3.26 10.24 7.97
N GLY A 201 3.90 10.03 9.09
CA GLY A 201 5.32 10.37 9.19
C GLY A 201 5.93 9.88 10.49
N ALA A 202 7.07 9.27 10.36
CA ALA A 202 7.91 8.88 11.48
C ALA A 202 8.79 10.06 11.93
N MET A 203 9.03 10.17 13.23
CA MET A 203 9.77 11.27 13.84
C MET A 203 10.46 10.82 15.13
N ILE A 204 11.28 11.70 15.69
CA ILE A 204 11.96 11.43 16.96
C ILE A 204 11.29 12.24 18.06
N HIS A 205 10.94 11.57 19.16
CA HIS A 205 10.44 12.19 20.39
C HIS A 205 11.49 13.14 20.97
N LYS A 206 11.06 14.19 21.66
CA LYS A 206 11.96 15.13 22.34
C LYS A 206 12.92 14.46 23.33
N ASP A 207 12.57 13.29 23.85
CA ASP A 207 13.41 12.47 24.71
C ASP A 207 14.28 11.46 23.91
N GLY A 208 14.31 11.56 22.58
CA GLY A 208 15.06 10.69 21.70
C GLY A 208 14.37 9.38 21.32
N GLY A 209 13.15 9.13 21.82
CA GLY A 209 12.38 7.93 21.49
C GLY A 209 11.70 8.01 20.13
N PRO A 210 11.25 6.86 19.59
CA PRO A 210 10.55 6.83 18.30
C PRO A 210 9.07 7.24 18.44
N VAL A 211 8.58 8.01 17.47
CA VAL A 211 7.19 8.43 17.35
C VAL A 211 6.77 8.31 15.89
N TYR A 212 5.56 7.90 15.59
CA TYR A 212 4.97 8.23 14.31
C TYR A 212 3.53 8.76 14.46
N GLN A 213 3.10 9.51 13.47
CA GLN A 213 1.77 10.05 13.38
C GLN A 213 1.09 9.60 12.10
N MET A 214 -0.24 9.51 12.13
CA MET A 214 -1.03 9.06 11.00
C MET A 214 -2.39 9.73 11.01
N CYS A 215 -2.74 10.43 9.92
CA CYS A 215 -4.12 10.80 9.66
C CYS A 215 -4.87 9.65 9.01
N ILE A 216 -5.99 9.26 9.58
CA ILE A 216 -6.76 8.09 9.20
C ILE A 216 -8.25 8.44 9.12
N ASP A 217 -9.04 7.63 8.40
CA ASP A 217 -10.50 7.80 8.26
C ASP A 217 -10.94 8.88 7.26
N THR A 218 -10.16 9.12 6.24
CA THR A 218 -10.56 9.96 5.10
C THR A 218 -10.34 9.24 3.78
N GLY A 219 -10.83 9.79 2.70
CA GLY A 219 -10.96 9.16 1.38
C GLY A 219 -9.75 8.42 0.79
N GLY A 220 -8.57 8.48 1.44
CA GLY A 220 -7.37 7.79 1.02
C GLY A 220 -6.86 6.72 1.98
N ARG A 221 -7.10 6.88 3.29
CA ARG A 221 -6.66 5.92 4.32
C ARG A 221 -7.82 5.47 5.17
N GLY A 222 -8.23 4.27 4.96
CA GLY A 222 -9.24 3.61 5.77
C GLY A 222 -8.82 2.19 6.03
N ILE A 223 -9.78 1.34 6.33
CA ILE A 223 -9.59 -0.08 6.61
C ILE A 223 -8.85 -0.85 5.49
N ASN A 224 -8.79 -0.29 4.29
CA ASN A 224 -8.10 -0.88 3.14
C ASN A 224 -6.63 -0.43 2.98
N ASP A 225 -6.19 0.56 3.76
CA ASP A 225 -4.77 0.92 3.80
C ASP A 225 -4.02 -0.09 4.68
N LYS A 226 -3.44 -1.06 4.05
CA LYS A 226 -2.71 -2.16 4.70
C LYS A 226 -1.21 -1.91 4.79
N GLN A 227 -0.69 -0.85 4.15
CA GLN A 227 0.75 -0.68 4.01
C GLN A 227 1.35 0.38 4.95
N THR A 228 0.61 1.44 5.26
CA THR A 228 1.19 2.63 5.90
C THR A 228 1.74 2.35 7.30
N SER A 229 1.05 1.58 8.13
CA SER A 229 1.51 1.24 9.48
C SER A 229 2.87 0.56 9.49
N ILE A 230 3.08 -0.39 8.59
CA ILE A 230 4.34 -1.13 8.48
C ILE A 230 5.43 -0.24 7.85
N HIS A 231 5.06 0.60 6.89
CA HIS A 231 5.94 1.59 6.27
C HIS A 231 6.51 2.55 7.32
N GLU A 232 5.64 3.18 8.12
CA GLU A 232 6.06 4.12 9.16
C GLU A 232 6.84 3.44 10.29
N TYR A 233 6.44 2.22 10.67
CA TYR A 233 7.23 1.45 11.63
C TYR A 233 8.63 1.16 11.11
N PHE A 234 8.80 0.88 9.81
CA PHE A 234 10.12 0.65 9.24
C PHE A 234 10.98 1.91 9.27
N HIS A 235 10.41 3.11 9.13
CA HIS A 235 11.16 4.35 9.36
C HIS A 235 11.68 4.45 10.80
N LEU A 236 10.94 3.97 11.81
CA LEU A 236 11.45 3.90 13.17
C LEU A 236 12.66 2.96 13.28
N VAL A 237 12.63 1.84 12.56
CA VAL A 237 13.80 0.93 12.44
C VAL A 237 14.98 1.66 11.81
N GLN A 238 14.75 2.40 10.72
CA GLN A 238 15.78 3.16 10.02
C GLN A 238 16.36 4.28 10.89
N PHE A 239 15.59 4.95 11.72
CA PHE A 239 16.09 5.96 12.67
C PHE A 239 17.13 5.36 13.63
N LYS A 240 16.92 4.13 14.12
CA LYS A 240 17.92 3.43 14.93
C LYS A 240 19.24 3.25 14.18
N TYR A 241 19.17 3.08 12.87
CA TYR A 241 20.31 2.80 12.00
C TYR A 241 20.76 4.00 11.16
N SER A 242 20.58 5.22 11.67
CA SER A 242 21.00 6.48 11.01
C SER A 242 20.32 6.70 9.65
N LEU A 243 19.01 6.78 9.64
CA LEU A 243 18.17 7.03 8.44
C LEU A 243 18.77 8.11 7.53
N PHE A 244 19.28 9.21 8.11
CA PHE A 244 19.85 10.34 7.36
C PHE A 244 21.16 10.01 6.60
N ASP A 245 21.80 8.91 6.91
CA ASP A 245 23.00 8.43 6.21
C ASP A 245 22.64 7.45 5.06
N MET A 246 21.37 7.03 4.96
CA MET A 246 20.92 6.10 3.93
C MET A 246 20.65 6.80 2.59
N ALA A 247 20.75 6.07 1.51
CA ALA A 247 20.34 6.54 0.19
C ALA A 247 18.79 6.68 0.12
N CYS A 248 18.30 7.63 -0.70
CA CYS A 248 16.87 7.87 -0.84
C CYS A 248 16.06 6.62 -1.19
N TRP A 249 16.58 5.77 -2.07
CA TRP A 249 15.90 4.52 -2.43
C TRP A 249 15.79 3.55 -1.24
N MET A 250 16.73 3.60 -0.28
CA MET A 250 16.64 2.78 0.93
C MET A 250 15.57 3.30 1.86
N VAL A 251 15.50 4.63 2.07
CA VAL A 251 14.57 5.22 3.03
C VAL A 251 13.13 4.91 2.65
N GLU A 252 12.66 5.46 1.55
CA GLU A 252 11.25 5.33 1.15
C GLU A 252 10.95 4.01 0.45
N GLY A 253 11.91 3.51 -0.34
CA GLY A 253 11.70 2.31 -1.12
C GLY A 253 11.60 1.05 -0.28
N SER A 254 12.44 0.89 0.73
CA SER A 254 12.33 -0.28 1.59
C SER A 254 11.14 -0.21 2.55
N ALA A 255 10.81 0.97 3.07
CA ALA A 255 9.60 1.15 3.86
C ALA A 255 8.35 0.79 3.03
N THR A 256 8.28 1.25 1.79
CA THR A 256 7.22 0.89 0.83
C THR A 256 7.20 -0.61 0.54
N TYR A 257 8.36 -1.21 0.26
CA TYR A 257 8.43 -2.64 -0.02
C TYR A 257 7.89 -3.48 1.15
N PHE A 258 8.34 -3.21 2.38
CA PHE A 258 7.87 -3.93 3.55
C PHE A 258 6.40 -3.67 3.86
N GLY A 259 5.94 -2.43 3.73
CA GLY A 259 4.54 -2.07 3.87
C GLY A 259 3.64 -2.89 2.95
N VAL A 260 4.02 -2.99 1.68
CA VAL A 260 3.26 -3.74 0.68
C VAL A 260 3.39 -5.23 0.88
N ALA A 261 4.62 -5.75 0.98
CA ALA A 261 4.86 -7.18 1.03
C ALA A 261 4.28 -7.86 2.29
N LEU A 262 4.31 -7.18 3.43
CA LEU A 262 3.81 -7.71 4.70
C LEU A 262 2.36 -7.31 5.01
N GLY A 263 1.95 -6.11 4.59
CA GLY A 263 0.64 -5.57 4.91
C GLY A 263 -0.40 -5.83 3.83
N VAL A 264 -0.13 -5.44 2.57
CA VAL A 264 -1.09 -5.61 1.46
C VAL A 264 -1.14 -7.06 0.99
N ASP A 265 0.03 -7.65 0.75
CA ASP A 265 0.12 -9.01 0.25
C ASP A 265 -0.02 -10.06 1.36
N GLY A 266 0.29 -9.67 2.60
CA GLY A 266 0.19 -10.50 3.79
C GLY A 266 1.37 -11.45 4.00
N THR A 267 1.50 -11.93 5.23
CA THR A 267 2.62 -12.76 5.68
C THR A 267 2.58 -14.20 5.16
N GLU A 268 1.43 -14.64 4.65
CA GLU A 268 1.20 -16.01 4.17
C GLU A 268 1.18 -16.10 2.65
N SER A 269 1.55 -15.06 1.95
CA SER A 269 1.33 -14.97 0.53
C SER A 269 2.11 -16.01 -0.27
N THR A 270 1.36 -16.76 -1.03
CA THR A 270 1.81 -17.79 -1.97
C THR A 270 2.15 -17.21 -3.35
N GLY A 271 2.79 -16.04 -3.42
CA GLY A 271 3.35 -15.55 -4.67
C GLY A 271 2.45 -14.66 -5.53
N LYS A 272 1.39 -14.08 -5.00
CA LYS A 272 0.70 -12.99 -5.70
C LYS A 272 1.58 -11.74 -5.66
N SER A 273 1.82 -11.20 -6.83
CA SER A 273 2.75 -10.11 -7.06
C SER A 273 2.24 -8.77 -6.52
N THR A 274 3.12 -8.01 -5.87
CA THR A 274 2.99 -6.57 -5.60
C THR A 274 2.80 -5.70 -6.85
N THR A 275 2.74 -6.29 -8.05
CA THR A 275 2.69 -5.58 -9.35
C THR A 275 1.59 -4.53 -9.38
N ILE A 276 0.39 -4.85 -8.91
CA ILE A 276 -0.75 -3.91 -8.93
C ILE A 276 -0.42 -2.66 -8.11
N PHE A 277 0.16 -2.81 -6.94
CA PHE A 277 0.48 -1.66 -6.07
C PHE A 277 1.64 -0.83 -6.63
N LEU A 278 2.70 -1.46 -7.14
CA LEU A 278 3.83 -0.74 -7.74
C LEU A 278 3.39 0.00 -9.01
N ASN A 279 2.49 -0.58 -9.81
CA ASN A 279 1.88 0.11 -10.94
C ASN A 279 0.99 1.28 -10.49
N GLN A 280 0.25 1.12 -9.39
CA GLN A 280 -0.53 2.20 -8.81
C GLN A 280 0.38 3.33 -8.31
N LEU A 281 1.49 3.03 -7.62
CA LEU A 281 2.48 4.03 -7.22
C LEU A 281 3.06 4.77 -8.43
N THR A 282 3.36 4.05 -9.52
CA THR A 282 3.88 4.67 -10.75
C THR A 282 2.83 5.54 -11.43
N ASN A 283 1.55 5.17 -11.35
CA ASN A 283 0.43 5.90 -11.97
C ASN A 283 -0.15 7.00 -11.06
N GLN A 284 -0.18 6.79 -9.74
CA GLN A 284 -0.68 7.75 -8.76
C GLN A 284 0.36 8.80 -8.37
N TYR A 285 1.61 8.56 -8.72
CA TYR A 285 2.69 9.45 -8.36
C TYR A 285 2.62 10.75 -9.15
N ASN A 286 1.74 11.62 -8.69
CA ASN A 286 1.74 13.02 -9.04
C ASN A 286 2.59 13.74 -7.97
N PRO A 287 3.88 13.98 -8.25
CA PRO A 287 4.79 14.51 -7.24
C PRO A 287 4.31 15.89 -6.82
N GLY A 288 4.07 15.99 -5.52
CA GLY A 288 3.85 17.25 -4.86
C GLY A 288 2.41 17.74 -4.78
N GLY A 289 1.39 16.89 -4.98
CA GLY A 289 -0.02 17.31 -4.84
C GLY A 289 -0.39 18.52 -5.71
N SER A 290 0.59 19.11 -6.35
CA SER A 290 0.49 20.16 -7.33
C SER A 290 0.15 19.56 -8.68
N THR A 291 -0.64 20.25 -9.44
CA THR A 291 -1.11 19.96 -10.80
C THR A 291 0.02 19.78 -11.84
N ASN A 292 1.23 19.49 -11.41
CA ASN A 292 2.38 19.27 -12.29
C ASN A 292 2.33 17.83 -12.84
N THR A 293 1.36 17.61 -13.75
CA THR A 293 1.15 16.38 -14.51
C THR A 293 2.39 15.95 -15.32
N GLY A 294 3.38 16.83 -15.48
CA GLY A 294 4.59 16.57 -16.26
C GLY A 294 5.61 15.65 -15.57
N SER A 295 5.63 15.58 -14.26
CA SER A 295 6.72 14.88 -13.55
C SER A 295 6.58 13.36 -13.55
N GLY A 296 5.36 12.81 -13.49
CA GLY A 296 5.12 11.37 -13.64
C GLY A 296 5.42 10.89 -15.05
N GLU A 297 5.16 11.72 -16.07
CA GLU A 297 5.51 11.43 -17.45
C GLU A 297 7.03 11.48 -17.68
N ILE A 298 7.72 12.45 -17.07
CA ILE A 298 9.19 12.54 -17.11
C ILE A 298 9.81 11.29 -16.48
N LEU A 299 9.33 10.84 -15.34
CA LEU A 299 9.81 9.62 -14.70
C LEU A 299 9.57 8.40 -15.62
N ARG A 300 8.36 8.21 -16.12
CA ARG A 300 8.05 7.11 -17.06
C ARG A 300 8.95 7.13 -18.30
N LYS A 301 9.21 8.30 -18.87
CA LYS A 301 10.12 8.45 -19.99
C LYS A 301 11.56 8.04 -19.64
N LYS A 302 12.05 8.43 -18.47
CA LYS A 302 13.36 7.98 -17.97
C LYS A 302 13.40 6.48 -17.72
N LEU A 303 12.37 5.91 -17.08
CA LEU A 303 12.27 4.47 -16.81
C LEU A 303 12.13 3.62 -18.08
N SER A 304 11.83 4.20 -19.25
CA SER A 304 11.70 3.46 -20.51
C SER A 304 13.04 3.12 -21.17
N THR A 305 14.16 3.67 -20.70
CA THR A 305 15.51 3.41 -21.22
C THR A 305 16.47 3.04 -20.12
N ASP A 306 17.46 2.20 -20.39
CA ASP A 306 18.47 1.82 -19.41
C ASP A 306 19.28 3.04 -18.92
N THR A 307 19.66 3.94 -19.82
CA THR A 307 20.35 5.19 -19.47
C THR A 307 19.51 6.07 -18.55
N GLY A 308 18.25 6.29 -18.88
CA GLY A 308 17.35 7.11 -18.06
C GLY A 308 17.07 6.46 -16.68
N LEU A 309 17.01 5.13 -16.64
CA LEU A 309 16.87 4.40 -15.38
C LEU A 309 18.12 4.51 -14.50
N LEU A 310 19.31 4.39 -15.10
CA LEU A 310 20.57 4.59 -14.35
C LEU A 310 20.66 6.01 -13.79
N GLU A 311 20.25 7.05 -14.56
CA GLU A 311 20.16 8.41 -14.05
C GLU A 311 19.25 8.53 -12.83
N VAL A 312 18.08 7.84 -12.83
CA VAL A 312 17.15 7.83 -11.71
C VAL A 312 17.78 7.13 -10.50
N LEU A 313 18.39 5.95 -10.70
CA LEU A 313 19.02 5.20 -9.61
C LEU A 313 20.17 5.98 -8.97
N HIS A 314 21.03 6.61 -9.78
CA HIS A 314 22.10 7.47 -9.26
C HIS A 314 21.58 8.72 -8.54
N ALA A 315 20.48 9.31 -9.00
CA ALA A 315 19.86 10.42 -8.28
C ALA A 315 19.30 9.98 -6.92
N LEU A 316 18.85 8.72 -6.83
CA LEU A 316 18.36 8.12 -5.58
C LEU A 316 19.46 7.65 -4.63
N ASP A 317 20.73 7.63 -5.06
CA ASP A 317 21.89 7.38 -4.21
C ASP A 317 22.21 8.54 -3.25
N ALA A 318 21.67 9.72 -3.52
CA ALA A 318 21.91 10.87 -2.66
C ALA A 318 21.53 10.53 -1.23
N ARG A 319 22.43 10.85 -0.28
CA ARG A 319 22.14 10.80 1.16
C ARG A 319 21.10 11.89 1.47
N VAL A 320 20.23 11.59 2.35
CA VAL A 320 18.99 12.31 2.43
C VAL A 320 18.98 13.29 3.57
N ASP A 321 18.68 14.50 3.26
CA ASP A 321 17.58 15.19 3.91
C ASP A 321 16.27 14.53 3.41
N PRO A 322 15.48 13.81 4.24
CA PRO A 322 14.27 13.13 3.78
C PRO A 322 13.29 14.05 3.05
N ALA A 323 13.33 15.36 3.37
CA ALA A 323 12.58 16.40 2.67
C ALA A 323 13.08 16.64 1.23
N LYS A 324 14.23 16.13 0.86
CA LYS A 324 14.87 16.34 -0.44
C LYS A 324 15.07 15.06 -1.26
N CYS A 325 14.67 13.91 -0.75
CA CYS A 325 14.63 12.72 -1.62
C CYS A 325 13.78 13.04 -2.84
N PRO A 326 14.32 12.80 -4.07
CA PRO A 326 13.50 12.93 -5.26
C PRO A 326 12.32 11.99 -5.12
N SER A 327 11.18 12.54 -4.70
CA SER A 327 10.00 11.78 -4.30
C SER A 327 9.51 10.80 -5.38
N MET A 328 9.85 11.08 -6.63
CA MET A 328 9.35 10.38 -7.81
C MET A 328 9.94 9.00 -8.11
N GLY A 329 10.94 8.57 -7.46
CA GLY A 329 11.52 7.26 -7.70
C GLY A 329 11.81 6.53 -6.40
N ALA A 330 11.90 7.28 -5.31
CA ALA A 330 12.27 6.72 -4.02
C ALA A 330 11.31 5.60 -3.60
N TYR A 331 10.00 5.82 -3.71
CA TYR A 331 8.99 4.82 -3.33
C TYR A 331 8.95 3.64 -4.30
N SER A 332 8.64 3.87 -5.58
CA SER A 332 8.40 2.77 -6.54
C SER A 332 9.67 2.08 -6.99
N VAL A 333 10.66 2.85 -7.47
CA VAL A 333 11.95 2.29 -7.93
C VAL A 333 12.70 1.68 -6.74
N GLY A 334 12.75 2.38 -5.60
CA GLY A 334 13.40 1.88 -4.39
C GLY A 334 12.75 0.62 -3.84
N ALA A 335 11.43 0.46 -3.95
CA ALA A 335 10.76 -0.79 -3.58
C ALA A 335 11.21 -1.97 -4.46
N VAL A 336 11.35 -1.76 -5.78
CA VAL A 336 11.85 -2.81 -6.68
C VAL A 336 13.33 -3.11 -6.44
N VAL A 337 14.13 -2.11 -6.09
CA VAL A 337 15.53 -2.32 -5.64
C VAL A 337 15.55 -3.25 -4.43
N THR A 338 14.74 -2.96 -3.41
CA THR A 338 14.66 -3.76 -2.17
C THR A 338 14.14 -5.17 -2.45
N GLU A 339 13.12 -5.31 -3.30
CA GLU A 339 12.59 -6.59 -3.77
C GLU A 339 13.69 -7.48 -4.37
N ALA A 340 14.47 -6.94 -5.29
CA ALA A 340 15.55 -7.68 -5.95
C ALA A 340 16.66 -8.11 -4.97
N LEU A 341 17.05 -7.23 -4.05
CA LEU A 341 18.06 -7.53 -3.03
C LEU A 341 17.60 -8.67 -2.11
N ILE A 342 16.34 -8.65 -1.69
CA ILE A 342 15.75 -9.69 -0.84
C ILE A 342 15.53 -10.99 -1.62
N ALA A 343 15.15 -10.92 -2.89
CA ALA A 343 15.03 -12.11 -3.72
C ALA A 343 16.34 -12.88 -3.83
N VAL A 344 17.45 -12.17 -4.04
CA VAL A 344 18.77 -12.78 -4.29
C VAL A 344 19.50 -13.18 -3.00
N LYS A 345 19.43 -12.38 -1.94
CA LYS A 345 20.24 -12.58 -0.73
C LYS A 345 19.43 -12.76 0.56
N GLY A 346 18.12 -12.62 0.48
CA GLY A 346 17.20 -12.81 1.62
C GLY A 346 17.10 -11.59 2.54
N PHE A 347 16.08 -11.64 3.38
CA PHE A 347 15.75 -10.59 4.36
C PHE A 347 16.89 -10.30 5.34
N LYS A 348 17.49 -11.36 5.89
CA LYS A 348 18.56 -11.19 6.89
C LYS A 348 19.75 -10.41 6.34
N THR A 349 20.21 -10.72 5.13
CA THR A 349 21.32 -9.99 4.49
C THR A 349 20.96 -8.52 4.28
N TYR A 350 19.71 -8.24 3.88
CA TYR A 350 19.24 -6.88 3.72
C TYR A 350 19.28 -6.10 5.04
N MET A 351 18.76 -6.67 6.11
CA MET A 351 18.73 -6.03 7.42
C MET A 351 20.12 -5.89 8.07
N ASP A 352 20.98 -6.88 7.88
CA ASP A 352 22.37 -6.80 8.34
C ASP A 352 23.11 -5.65 7.62
N PHE A 353 22.86 -5.46 6.32
CA PHE A 353 23.37 -4.32 5.56
C PHE A 353 22.84 -2.99 6.11
N VAL A 354 21.52 -2.88 6.36
CA VAL A 354 20.93 -1.68 7.00
C VAL A 354 21.57 -1.41 8.35
N ALA A 355 21.89 -2.43 9.12
CA ALA A 355 22.51 -2.29 10.44
C ALA A 355 23.96 -1.76 10.40
N THR A 356 24.61 -1.65 9.24
CA THR A 356 25.99 -1.11 9.12
C THR A 356 26.04 0.43 9.15
N PHE A 357 24.94 1.14 8.92
CA PHE A 357 24.91 2.60 8.75
C PHE A 357 25.38 3.43 9.96
N PRO A 358 25.12 3.05 11.23
CA PRO A 358 25.59 3.85 12.38
C PRO A 358 27.10 4.01 12.46
N ALA A 359 27.86 3.15 11.80
CA ALA A 359 29.31 3.19 11.81
C ALA A 359 29.91 4.32 10.94
N LYS A 360 29.09 5.16 10.30
CA LYS A 360 29.49 6.21 9.33
C LYS A 360 30.38 5.67 8.20
N ASN A 361 30.19 4.41 7.85
CA ASN A 361 30.90 3.75 6.77
C ASN A 361 30.45 4.28 5.41
N ASP A 362 31.29 4.07 4.39
CA ASP A 362 30.85 4.23 3.02
C ASP A 362 29.81 3.13 2.70
N TRP A 363 28.56 3.52 2.54
CA TRP A 363 27.49 2.58 2.30
C TRP A 363 27.69 1.77 1.01
N LYS A 364 28.38 2.33 0.01
CA LYS A 364 28.69 1.63 -1.24
C LYS A 364 29.69 0.49 -1.01
N LEU A 365 30.63 0.70 -0.09
CA LEU A 365 31.54 -0.36 0.33
C LEU A 365 30.83 -1.46 1.11
N GLU A 366 29.95 -1.09 2.05
CA GLU A 366 29.15 -2.06 2.81
C GLU A 366 28.17 -2.82 1.90
N PHE A 367 27.59 -2.16 0.90
CA PHE A 367 26.79 -2.80 -0.13
C PHE A 367 27.60 -3.86 -0.88
N LYS A 368 28.81 -3.53 -1.32
CA LYS A 368 29.71 -4.48 -1.99
C LYS A 368 30.04 -5.68 -1.12
N LYS A 369 30.28 -5.47 0.17
CA LYS A 369 30.51 -6.57 1.12
C LYS A 369 29.29 -7.48 1.26
N ALA A 370 28.09 -6.92 1.35
CA ALA A 370 26.85 -7.67 1.52
C ALA A 370 26.43 -8.43 0.25
N TYR A 371 26.60 -7.83 -0.91
CA TYR A 371 26.02 -8.33 -2.16
C TYR A 371 27.03 -8.84 -3.18
N GLY A 372 28.31 -8.55 -3.01
CA GLY A 372 29.40 -9.04 -3.87
C GLY A 372 29.66 -8.19 -5.11
N LEU A 373 28.91 -7.09 -5.31
CA LEU A 373 29.05 -6.16 -6.43
C LEU A 373 28.85 -4.72 -5.96
N THR A 374 29.41 -3.77 -6.70
CA THR A 374 29.18 -2.34 -6.43
C THR A 374 27.73 -1.96 -6.74
N PRO A 375 27.20 -0.85 -6.18
CA PRO A 375 25.89 -0.34 -6.58
C PRO A 375 25.78 -0.12 -8.09
N ASP A 376 26.80 0.40 -8.75
CA ASP A 376 26.79 0.66 -10.19
C ASP A 376 26.68 -0.65 -10.99
N GLU A 377 27.43 -1.69 -10.64
CA GLU A 377 27.31 -3.03 -11.24
C GLU A 377 25.94 -3.64 -11.01
N PHE A 378 25.38 -3.44 -9.81
CA PHE A 378 24.03 -3.89 -9.48
C PHE A 378 22.96 -3.15 -10.30
N TYR A 379 23.06 -1.83 -10.43
CA TYR A 379 22.10 -1.04 -11.20
C TYR A 379 22.06 -1.43 -12.68
N LEU A 380 23.19 -1.73 -13.27
CA LEU A 380 23.26 -2.23 -14.65
C LEU A 380 22.50 -3.56 -14.80
N LYS A 381 22.61 -4.46 -13.83
CA LYS A 381 21.91 -5.75 -13.83
C LYS A 381 20.42 -5.59 -13.52
N LEU A 382 20.07 -4.64 -12.68
CA LEU A 382 18.71 -4.39 -12.23
C LEU A 382 17.87 -3.62 -13.25
N ALA A 383 18.49 -2.75 -14.05
CA ALA A 383 17.78 -1.86 -14.97
C ALA A 383 16.78 -2.59 -15.90
N PRO A 384 17.11 -3.68 -16.57
CA PRO A 384 16.15 -4.42 -17.39
C PRO A 384 14.96 -4.95 -16.59
N TYR A 385 15.19 -5.42 -15.38
CA TYR A 385 14.13 -5.92 -14.50
C TYR A 385 13.18 -4.80 -14.06
N ILE A 386 13.70 -3.65 -13.58
CA ILE A 386 12.86 -2.50 -13.19
C ILE A 386 12.00 -2.05 -14.37
N ARG A 387 12.59 -1.90 -15.57
CA ARG A 387 11.88 -1.45 -16.76
C ARG A 387 10.64 -2.31 -17.03
N VAL A 388 10.80 -3.61 -17.05
CA VAL A 388 9.69 -4.52 -17.31
C VAL A 388 8.74 -4.58 -16.11
N ARG A 389 9.24 -4.53 -14.89
CA ARG A 389 8.48 -4.59 -13.64
C ARG A 389 7.56 -3.38 -13.43
N LEU A 390 7.96 -2.20 -13.89
CA LEU A 390 7.18 -0.97 -13.76
C LEU A 390 6.35 -0.62 -15.01
N SER A 391 6.59 -1.27 -16.16
CA SER A 391 5.82 -1.05 -17.39
C SER A 391 4.65 -2.03 -17.58
N GLY A 392 4.62 -3.15 -16.86
CA GLY A 392 3.54 -4.15 -16.86
C GLY A 392 2.48 -3.82 -15.89
#